data_c3ce7dc9faf658c7ae87ad4769127085
#
_entry.id   c3ce7dc9faf658c7ae87ad4769127085
#
_cell.length_a   1.000
_cell.length_b   1.000
_cell.length_c   1.000
_cell.angle_alpha   90.00
_cell.angle_beta   90.00
_cell.angle_gamma   90.00
#
_symmetry.space_group_name_H-M   'P 1'
#
loop_
_entity.id
_entity.type
_entity.pdbx_description
1 polymer ?
#
loop_
_entity_poly.entity_id
_entity_poly.type
_entity_poly.pdbx_seq_one_letter_code
_entity_poly.pdbx_strand_id
1 'polypeptide(L)'
;MFNIPNLFTASNMLCGILAILLSVSGRIDLAPFAIYLGAILDFFDGFLARKLNQQGELGKQMDSLADMITFGVAPGVMMLVLLNYLLHKNEYSEFLPLYSVISVSFSNFLNNLSSGKSFNFLPLIALIIPFFSIFRLAKFNIDTRQSDSFIGLNTPANTIFFTSFPLLCFYYHNDHTFAGELVRTIVTPSILIPLILLMSLLLVSEIPFFSFKFKHFKWKGNELRFLFLITCGILIPTILVWSIPIIILLYIILSVVENLFIKNKQYEV
;
A
#
# COMPACT_ATOMS: atom_id res chain seq x y z
N MET A 1 14.89 19.48 -17.30
CA MET A 1 14.59 19.40 -15.87
C MET A 1 13.08 19.56 -15.63
N PHE A 2 12.48 20.69 -15.98
CA PHE A 2 11.03 20.90 -15.89
C PHE A 2 10.35 20.45 -17.19
N ASN A 3 9.91 19.22 -17.23
CA ASN A 3 9.10 18.67 -18.31
C ASN A 3 7.77 18.13 -17.73
N ILE A 4 6.82 17.85 -18.59
CA ILE A 4 5.48 17.42 -18.17
C ILE A 4 5.53 16.15 -17.30
N PRO A 5 6.23 15.05 -17.67
CA PRO A 5 6.34 13.88 -16.81
C PRO A 5 6.85 14.19 -15.41
N ASN A 6 7.96 14.95 -15.30
CA ASN A 6 8.56 15.27 -14.01
C ASN A 6 7.65 16.13 -13.10
N LEU A 7 6.73 16.91 -13.69
CA LEU A 7 5.70 17.62 -12.92
C LEU A 7 4.66 16.65 -12.34
N PHE A 8 4.28 15.62 -13.09
CA PHE A 8 3.40 14.56 -12.57
C PHE A 8 4.08 13.80 -11.44
N THR A 9 5.37 13.44 -11.59
CA THR A 9 6.17 12.80 -10.52
C THR A 9 6.24 13.67 -9.27
N ALA A 10 6.50 14.98 -9.42
CA ALA A 10 6.49 15.90 -8.29
C ALA A 10 5.11 16.01 -7.64
N SER A 11 4.02 15.96 -8.42
CA SER A 11 2.66 15.97 -7.91
C SER A 11 2.30 14.67 -7.19
N ASN A 12 2.80 13.49 -7.64
CA ASN A 12 2.72 12.23 -6.90
C ASN A 12 3.35 12.41 -5.50
N MET A 13 4.56 12.93 -5.41
CA MET A 13 5.22 13.20 -4.13
C MET A 13 4.38 14.11 -3.21
N LEU A 14 3.79 15.18 -3.75
CA LEU A 14 2.93 16.09 -2.99
C LEU A 14 1.68 15.39 -2.45
N CYS A 15 1.10 14.45 -3.20
CA CYS A 15 0.01 13.60 -2.73
C CYS A 15 0.45 12.73 -1.54
N GLY A 16 1.65 12.16 -1.60
CA GLY A 16 2.24 11.40 -0.49
C GLY A 16 2.43 12.27 0.77
N ILE A 17 2.95 13.48 0.61
CA ILE A 17 3.09 14.46 1.72
C ILE A 17 1.72 14.82 2.28
N LEU A 18 0.71 15.08 1.43
CA LEU A 18 -0.66 15.34 1.87
C LEU A 18 -1.23 14.17 2.67
N ALA A 19 -1.01 12.93 2.22
CA ALA A 19 -1.45 11.73 2.95
C ALA A 19 -0.81 11.63 4.33
N ILE A 20 0.48 11.99 4.47
CA ILE A 20 1.18 12.04 5.77
C ILE A 20 0.52 13.10 6.68
N LEU A 21 0.30 14.31 6.17
CA LEU A 21 -0.33 15.39 6.93
C LEU A 21 -1.75 15.03 7.38
N LEU A 22 -2.54 14.43 6.49
CA LEU A 22 -3.88 13.92 6.83
C LEU A 22 -3.80 12.83 7.91
N SER A 23 -2.85 11.91 7.80
CA SER A 23 -2.68 10.84 8.79
C SER A 23 -2.36 11.39 10.18
N VAL A 24 -1.39 12.31 10.27
CA VAL A 24 -0.97 12.93 11.54
C VAL A 24 -2.08 13.79 12.15
N SER A 25 -2.92 14.42 11.33
CA SER A 25 -4.08 15.19 11.79
C SER A 25 -5.28 14.32 12.23
N GLY A 26 -5.15 12.97 12.18
CA GLY A 26 -6.21 12.03 12.53
C GLY A 26 -7.16 11.69 11.38
N ARG A 27 -6.99 12.31 10.19
CA ARG A 27 -7.81 12.07 9.00
C ARG A 27 -7.28 10.90 8.18
N ILE A 28 -7.02 9.75 8.86
CA ILE A 28 -6.60 8.52 8.19
C ILE A 28 -7.69 7.92 7.28
N ASP A 29 -8.92 8.43 7.34
CA ASP A 29 -10.01 8.15 6.41
C ASP A 29 -9.79 8.80 5.04
N LEU A 30 -9.16 9.97 4.98
CA LEU A 30 -8.89 10.70 3.75
C LEU A 30 -7.49 10.44 3.18
N ALA A 31 -6.53 10.05 4.01
CA ALA A 31 -5.17 9.78 3.60
C ALA A 31 -5.06 8.74 2.44
N PRO A 32 -5.83 7.64 2.42
CA PRO A 32 -5.84 6.69 1.30
C PRO A 32 -6.19 7.33 -0.04
N PHE A 33 -7.12 8.26 -0.09
CA PHE A 33 -7.51 8.92 -1.34
C PHE A 33 -6.41 9.81 -1.91
N ALA A 34 -5.63 10.47 -1.04
CA ALA A 34 -4.44 11.20 -1.46
C ALA A 34 -3.39 10.25 -2.06
N ILE A 35 -3.16 9.07 -1.45
CA ILE A 35 -2.27 8.04 -1.98
C ILE A 35 -2.79 7.51 -3.33
N TYR A 36 -4.09 7.25 -3.49
CA TYR A 36 -4.66 6.78 -4.76
C TYR A 36 -4.52 7.82 -5.87
N LEU A 37 -4.70 9.12 -5.55
CA LEU A 37 -4.41 10.20 -6.49
C LEU A 37 -2.93 10.21 -6.88
N GLY A 38 -2.02 10.04 -5.90
CA GLY A 38 -0.59 9.87 -6.16
C GLY A 38 -0.29 8.72 -7.11
N ALA A 39 -0.90 7.54 -6.90
CA ALA A 39 -0.73 6.37 -7.77
C ALA A 39 -1.24 6.61 -9.21
N ILE A 40 -2.31 7.39 -9.38
CA ILE A 40 -2.79 7.80 -10.70
C ILE A 40 -1.77 8.72 -11.38
N LEU A 41 -1.21 9.70 -10.65
CA LEU A 41 -0.22 10.64 -11.17
C LEU A 41 1.08 9.93 -11.56
N ASP A 42 1.52 8.95 -10.75
CA ASP A 42 2.65 8.06 -11.01
C ASP A 42 2.47 7.28 -12.33
N PHE A 43 1.30 6.67 -12.50
CA PHE A 43 1.00 5.99 -13.77
C PHE A 43 1.11 6.93 -14.97
N PHE A 44 0.60 8.17 -14.83
CA PHE A 44 0.64 9.15 -15.90
C PHE A 44 2.03 9.67 -16.21
N ASP A 45 2.93 9.83 -15.24
CA ASP A 45 4.29 10.31 -15.52
C ASP A 45 5.07 9.30 -16.38
N GLY A 46 5.03 8.02 -16.03
CA GLY A 46 5.63 6.96 -16.83
C GLY A 46 5.00 6.81 -18.22
N PHE A 47 3.67 6.97 -18.33
CA PHE A 47 2.98 6.96 -19.62
C PHE A 47 3.40 8.15 -20.50
N LEU A 48 3.39 9.35 -19.95
CA LEU A 48 3.75 10.58 -20.66
C LEU A 48 5.23 10.60 -21.03
N ALA A 49 6.12 10.14 -20.14
CA ALA A 49 7.55 10.05 -20.43
C ALA A 49 7.82 9.20 -21.68
N ARG A 50 7.12 8.05 -21.82
CA ARG A 50 7.20 7.18 -23.01
C ARG A 50 6.59 7.86 -24.24
N LYS A 51 5.39 8.41 -24.11
CA LYS A 51 4.65 9.00 -25.24
C LYS A 51 5.31 10.25 -25.83
N LEU A 52 5.95 11.05 -24.96
CA LEU A 52 6.63 12.30 -25.35
C LEU A 52 8.13 12.11 -25.65
N ASN A 53 8.65 10.86 -25.56
CA ASN A 53 10.08 10.56 -25.70
C ASN A 53 10.95 11.39 -24.73
N GLN A 54 10.48 11.62 -23.49
CA GLN A 54 11.14 12.40 -22.47
C GLN A 54 11.69 11.52 -21.33
N GLN A 55 12.01 10.28 -21.63
CA GLN A 55 12.65 9.37 -20.70
C GLN A 55 14.09 9.80 -20.41
N GLY A 56 14.51 9.69 -19.15
CA GLY A 56 15.89 10.02 -18.77
C GLY A 56 16.21 9.60 -17.33
N GLU A 57 17.51 9.54 -17.01
CA GLU A 57 17.98 9.12 -15.69
C GLU A 57 17.44 10.01 -14.56
N LEU A 58 17.35 11.34 -14.79
CA LEU A 58 16.77 12.24 -13.79
C LEU A 58 15.31 11.90 -13.47
N GLY A 59 14.48 11.63 -14.49
CA GLY A 59 13.08 11.24 -14.31
C GLY A 59 12.97 9.95 -13.51
N LYS A 60 13.79 8.95 -13.82
CA LYS A 60 13.84 7.67 -13.09
C LYS A 60 14.23 7.85 -11.61
N GLN A 61 15.15 8.74 -11.30
CA GLN A 61 15.53 9.02 -9.91
C GLN A 61 14.42 9.79 -9.16
N MET A 62 13.80 10.78 -9.82
CA MET A 62 12.67 11.51 -9.24
C MET A 62 11.50 10.61 -8.94
N ASP A 63 11.15 9.70 -9.85
CA ASP A 63 10.12 8.68 -9.72
C ASP A 63 10.33 7.83 -8.45
N SER A 64 11.52 7.26 -8.29
CA SER A 64 11.86 6.46 -7.10
C SER A 64 11.80 7.26 -5.79
N LEU A 65 12.17 8.54 -5.80
CA LEU A 65 12.09 9.41 -4.62
C LEU A 65 10.64 9.76 -4.29
N ALA A 66 9.81 10.03 -5.29
CA ALA A 66 8.38 10.28 -5.13
C ALA A 66 7.67 9.05 -4.59
N ASP A 67 7.94 7.87 -5.17
CA ASP A 67 7.40 6.57 -4.76
C ASP A 67 7.78 6.23 -3.32
N MET A 68 9.00 6.53 -2.91
CA MET A 68 9.42 6.31 -1.53
C MET A 68 8.55 7.09 -0.54
N ILE A 69 8.14 8.31 -0.89
CA ILE A 69 7.27 9.13 -0.04
C ILE A 69 5.83 8.60 -0.10
N THR A 70 5.29 8.42 -1.30
CA THR A 70 3.86 8.10 -1.51
C THR A 70 3.55 6.64 -1.17
N PHE A 71 4.43 5.70 -1.53
CA PHE A 71 4.20 4.26 -1.37
C PHE A 71 5.05 3.60 -0.28
N GLY A 72 5.97 4.34 0.33
CA GLY A 72 6.77 3.86 1.47
C GLY A 72 6.39 4.58 2.76
N VAL A 73 6.68 5.89 2.84
CA VAL A 73 6.55 6.67 4.08
C VAL A 73 5.08 6.91 4.43
N ALA A 74 4.25 7.34 3.48
CA ALA A 74 2.85 7.67 3.75
C ALA A 74 2.06 6.50 4.34
N PRO A 75 2.07 5.27 3.77
CA PRO A 75 1.39 4.12 4.39
C PRO A 75 2.01 3.73 5.73
N GLY A 76 3.34 3.85 5.92
CA GLY A 76 4.00 3.60 7.18
C GLY A 76 3.51 4.53 8.30
N VAL A 77 3.44 5.84 8.03
CA VAL A 77 2.91 6.83 8.98
C VAL A 77 1.43 6.61 9.25
N MET A 78 0.64 6.33 8.21
CA MET A 78 -0.79 6.04 8.35
C MET A 78 -1.04 4.83 9.24
N MET A 79 -0.29 3.74 9.05
CA MET A 79 -0.39 2.54 9.89
C MET A 79 0.13 2.77 11.31
N LEU A 80 1.15 3.61 11.49
CA LEU A 80 1.64 4.01 12.81
C LEU A 80 0.54 4.73 13.61
N VAL A 81 -0.14 5.68 12.98
CA VAL A 81 -1.26 6.43 13.58
C VAL A 81 -2.43 5.49 13.91
N LEU A 82 -2.77 4.58 13.00
CA LEU A 82 -3.83 3.58 13.22
C LEU A 82 -3.48 2.63 14.37
N LEU A 83 -2.27 2.06 14.40
CA LEU A 83 -1.84 1.18 15.49
C LEU A 83 -1.83 1.89 16.83
N ASN A 84 -1.36 3.14 16.89
CA ASN A 84 -1.39 3.93 18.11
C ASN A 84 -2.82 4.11 18.63
N TYR A 85 -3.77 4.46 17.75
CA TYR A 85 -5.19 4.54 18.10
C TYR A 85 -5.71 3.19 18.63
N LEU A 86 -5.49 2.10 17.94
CA LEU A 86 -6.00 0.77 18.32
C LEU A 86 -5.48 0.28 19.66
N LEU A 87 -4.26 0.66 20.04
CA LEU A 87 -3.65 0.29 21.32
C LEU A 87 -4.22 1.11 22.50
N HIS A 88 -4.72 2.31 22.25
CA HIS A 88 -5.19 3.24 23.28
C HIS A 88 -6.70 3.57 23.17
N LYS A 89 -7.45 2.94 22.24
CA LYS A 89 -8.85 3.28 21.97
C LYS A 89 -9.75 3.24 23.20
N ASN A 90 -9.48 2.37 24.18
CA ASN A 90 -10.27 2.21 25.40
C ASN A 90 -10.08 3.38 26.39
N GLU A 91 -9.09 4.25 26.18
CA GLU A 91 -8.81 5.41 27.03
C GLU A 91 -9.68 6.61 26.65
N TYR A 92 -10.41 6.54 25.53
CA TYR A 92 -11.16 7.64 24.97
C TYR A 92 -12.67 7.37 24.97
N SER A 93 -13.45 8.45 25.09
CA SER A 93 -14.91 8.38 25.06
C SER A 93 -15.44 8.02 23.68
N GLU A 94 -16.41 7.11 23.62
CA GLU A 94 -17.11 6.70 22.39
C GLU A 94 -17.96 7.82 21.78
N PHE A 95 -18.23 8.89 22.53
CA PHE A 95 -19.05 10.03 22.07
C PHE A 95 -18.31 11.00 21.14
N LEU A 96 -16.97 10.89 21.05
CA LEU A 96 -16.19 11.76 20.18
C LEU A 96 -16.12 11.21 18.76
N PRO A 97 -16.08 12.10 17.74
CA PRO A 97 -15.82 11.67 16.36
C PRO A 97 -14.50 10.91 16.25
N LEU A 98 -14.48 9.81 15.52
CA LEU A 98 -13.34 8.91 15.42
C LEU A 98 -12.03 9.64 15.03
N TYR A 99 -12.10 10.58 14.07
CA TYR A 99 -10.92 11.36 13.67
C TYR A 99 -10.34 12.22 14.80
N SER A 100 -11.20 12.77 15.67
CA SER A 100 -10.77 13.56 16.83
C SER A 100 -10.06 12.69 17.85
N VAL A 101 -10.58 11.48 18.13
CA VAL A 101 -9.96 10.51 19.03
C VAL A 101 -8.58 10.13 18.51
N ILE A 102 -8.47 9.82 17.21
CA ILE A 102 -7.20 9.45 16.57
C ILE A 102 -6.20 10.61 16.67
N SER A 103 -6.62 11.84 16.39
CA SER A 103 -5.77 13.04 16.47
C SER A 103 -5.23 13.26 17.87
N VAL A 104 -6.10 13.21 18.89
CA VAL A 104 -5.69 13.37 20.30
C VAL A 104 -4.77 12.25 20.75
N SER A 105 -5.09 11.00 20.42
CA SER A 105 -4.27 9.84 20.75
C SER A 105 -2.86 9.98 20.17
N PHE A 106 -2.75 10.38 18.91
CA PHE A 106 -1.47 10.55 18.26
C PHE A 106 -0.67 11.76 18.80
N SER A 107 -1.36 12.87 19.10
CA SER A 107 -0.74 14.02 19.76
C SER A 107 -0.14 13.63 21.13
N ASN A 108 -0.86 12.84 21.92
CA ASN A 108 -0.37 12.33 23.20
C ASN A 108 0.85 11.41 23.01
N PHE A 109 0.86 10.56 21.98
CA PHE A 109 2.01 9.74 21.63
C PHE A 109 3.25 10.59 21.33
N LEU A 110 3.11 11.64 20.50
CA LEU A 110 4.21 12.56 20.17
C LEU A 110 4.72 13.33 21.40
N ASN A 111 3.80 13.79 22.26
CA ASN A 111 4.14 14.50 23.50
C ASN A 111 4.90 13.59 24.47
N ASN A 112 4.52 12.32 24.60
CA ASN A 112 5.22 11.37 25.45
C ASN A 112 6.61 11.03 24.86
N LEU A 113 6.73 10.88 23.55
CA LEU A 113 7.99 10.67 22.87
C LEU A 113 8.95 11.84 23.07
N SER A 114 8.48 13.08 22.95
CA SER A 114 9.30 14.29 23.10
C SER A 114 9.71 14.57 24.55
N SER A 115 8.85 14.23 25.51
CA SER A 115 9.09 14.48 26.94
C SER A 115 9.89 13.38 27.64
N GLY A 116 10.25 12.29 26.92
CA GLY A 116 10.94 11.14 27.48
C GLY A 116 10.14 10.35 28.53
N LYS A 117 8.81 10.55 28.56
CA LYS A 117 7.91 9.77 29.41
C LYS A 117 7.76 8.35 28.87
N SER A 118 7.34 7.42 29.72
CA SER A 118 7.02 6.06 29.27
C SER A 118 5.92 6.09 28.20
N PHE A 119 6.19 5.49 27.04
CA PHE A 119 5.25 5.35 25.95
C PHE A 119 5.35 3.94 25.32
N ASN A 120 4.29 3.55 24.64
CA ASN A 120 4.27 2.27 23.95
C ASN A 120 5.03 2.35 22.62
N PHE A 121 6.09 1.52 22.46
CA PHE A 121 6.90 1.47 21.23
C PHE A 121 6.24 0.66 20.10
N LEU A 122 5.20 -0.14 20.39
CA LEU A 122 4.57 -1.02 19.40
C LEU A 122 4.10 -0.32 18.12
N PRO A 123 3.52 0.91 18.15
CA PRO A 123 3.13 1.59 16.92
C PRO A 123 4.30 1.82 15.95
N LEU A 124 5.53 1.98 16.46
CA LEU A 124 6.72 2.23 15.63
C LEU A 124 7.05 1.05 14.71
N ILE A 125 6.51 -0.15 14.95
CA ILE A 125 6.68 -1.31 14.06
C ILE A 125 6.17 -1.03 12.64
N ALA A 126 5.22 -0.10 12.49
CA ALA A 126 4.75 0.34 11.17
C ALA A 126 5.85 0.97 10.31
N LEU A 127 6.92 1.50 10.93
CA LEU A 127 8.06 2.05 10.20
C LEU A 127 8.91 0.99 9.49
N ILE A 128 8.64 -0.29 9.72
CA ILE A 128 9.19 -1.37 8.91
C ILE A 128 8.71 -1.28 7.45
N ILE A 129 7.52 -0.74 7.18
CA ILE A 129 7.01 -0.54 5.81
C ILE A 129 7.95 0.35 5.00
N PRO A 130 8.24 1.61 5.38
CA PRO A 130 9.19 2.44 4.63
C PRO A 130 10.62 1.86 4.66
N PHE A 131 11.03 1.19 5.74
CA PHE A 131 12.35 0.56 5.82
C PHE A 131 12.54 -0.48 4.70
N PHE A 132 11.60 -1.38 4.46
CA PHE A 132 11.72 -2.35 3.38
C PHE A 132 11.41 -1.76 2.01
N SER A 133 10.58 -0.72 1.92
CA SER A 133 10.27 -0.03 0.67
C SER A 133 11.50 0.59 0.02
N ILE A 134 12.43 1.16 0.79
CA ILE A 134 13.66 1.74 0.24
C ILE A 134 14.53 0.66 -0.43
N PHE A 135 14.68 -0.52 0.22
CA PHE A 135 15.44 -1.63 -0.38
C PHE A 135 14.77 -2.15 -1.65
N ARG A 136 13.43 -2.22 -1.65
CA ARG A 136 12.65 -2.65 -2.81
C ARG A 136 12.84 -1.72 -3.99
N LEU A 137 12.72 -0.39 -3.78
CA LEU A 137 12.88 0.61 -4.83
C LEU A 137 14.31 0.68 -5.34
N ALA A 138 15.30 0.63 -4.45
CA ALA A 138 16.71 0.59 -4.82
C ALA A 138 17.03 -0.66 -5.67
N LYS A 139 16.58 -1.85 -5.23
CA LYS A 139 16.77 -3.11 -5.98
C LYS A 139 16.09 -3.04 -7.35
N PHE A 140 14.88 -2.50 -7.42
CA PHE A 140 14.13 -2.36 -8.67
C PHE A 140 14.91 -1.53 -9.72
N ASN A 141 15.62 -0.50 -9.30
CA ASN A 141 16.35 0.38 -10.19
C ASN A 141 17.59 -0.25 -10.83
N ILE A 142 18.19 -1.26 -10.19
CA ILE A 142 19.43 -1.91 -10.63
C ILE A 142 19.21 -3.34 -11.20
N ASP A 143 18.08 -3.97 -10.90
CA ASP A 143 17.81 -5.35 -11.29
C ASP A 143 17.29 -5.43 -12.74
N THR A 144 18.11 -5.96 -13.63
CA THR A 144 17.80 -6.11 -15.06
C THR A 144 16.87 -7.28 -15.38
N ARG A 145 16.61 -8.18 -14.41
CA ARG A 145 15.73 -9.36 -14.58
C ARG A 145 14.24 -9.04 -14.65
N GLN A 146 13.84 -7.81 -14.35
CA GLN A 146 12.44 -7.37 -14.19
C GLN A 146 11.77 -6.98 -15.52
N SER A 147 12.00 -7.73 -16.60
CA SER A 147 11.39 -7.46 -17.91
C SER A 147 9.94 -7.94 -18.02
N ASP A 148 9.66 -9.18 -17.61
CA ASP A 148 8.38 -9.86 -17.79
C ASP A 148 7.60 -10.10 -16.48
N SER A 149 8.29 -10.13 -15.34
CA SER A 149 7.70 -10.29 -13.99
C SER A 149 8.39 -9.35 -13.01
N PHE A 150 7.70 -9.02 -11.91
CA PHE A 150 8.30 -8.29 -10.80
C PHE A 150 8.89 -9.29 -9.80
N ILE A 151 10.13 -9.09 -9.36
CA ILE A 151 10.72 -9.86 -8.27
C ILE A 151 10.41 -9.14 -6.96
N GLY A 152 9.69 -9.80 -6.08
CA GLY A 152 9.12 -9.21 -4.86
C GLY A 152 7.84 -8.41 -5.09
N LEU A 153 7.06 -8.24 -4.04
CA LEU A 153 5.82 -7.45 -4.08
C LEU A 153 6.14 -5.99 -4.46
N ASN A 154 5.35 -5.40 -5.35
CA ASN A 154 5.54 -3.99 -5.70
C ASN A 154 5.05 -3.05 -4.58
N THR A 155 5.71 -1.89 -4.42
CA THR A 155 5.37 -0.91 -3.38
C THR A 155 3.96 -0.36 -3.49
N PRO A 156 3.39 -0.05 -4.68
CA PRO A 156 2.00 0.39 -4.78
C PRO A 156 1.00 -0.67 -4.29
N ALA A 157 1.17 -1.96 -4.63
CA ALA A 157 0.25 -3.00 -4.16
C ALA A 157 0.32 -3.17 -2.63
N ASN A 158 1.52 -3.15 -2.05
CA ASN A 158 1.70 -3.16 -0.60
C ASN A 158 0.99 -1.98 0.06
N THR A 159 1.11 -0.80 -0.53
CA THR A 159 0.48 0.43 -0.03
C THR A 159 -1.04 0.36 -0.12
N ILE A 160 -1.59 -0.05 -1.27
CA ILE A 160 -3.04 -0.23 -1.46
C ILE A 160 -3.60 -1.23 -0.44
N PHE A 161 -2.86 -2.30 -0.12
CA PHE A 161 -3.25 -3.23 0.93
C PHE A 161 -3.40 -2.52 2.28
N PHE A 162 -2.40 -1.73 2.70
CA PHE A 162 -2.44 -1.05 3.99
C PHE A 162 -3.45 0.10 4.06
N THR A 163 -3.76 0.77 2.94
CA THR A 163 -4.80 1.81 2.90
C THR A 163 -6.20 1.27 3.19
N SER A 164 -6.42 -0.04 3.00
CA SER A 164 -7.72 -0.67 3.27
C SER A 164 -8.10 -0.66 4.75
N PHE A 165 -7.17 -0.78 5.68
CA PHE A 165 -7.46 -0.91 7.11
C PHE A 165 -8.04 0.37 7.74
N PRO A 166 -7.49 1.57 7.49
CA PRO A 166 -8.13 2.82 7.90
C PRO A 166 -9.53 2.99 7.32
N LEU A 167 -9.70 2.68 6.03
CA LEU A 167 -11.00 2.76 5.37
C LEU A 167 -12.01 1.81 6.01
N LEU A 168 -11.65 0.54 6.23
CA LEU A 168 -12.50 -0.43 6.91
C LEU A 168 -12.85 0.06 8.33
N CYS A 169 -11.87 0.58 9.07
CA CYS A 169 -12.09 1.10 10.40
C CYS A 169 -13.13 2.22 10.41
N PHE A 170 -13.06 3.18 9.47
CA PHE A 170 -14.01 4.30 9.40
C PHE A 170 -15.38 3.90 8.86
N TYR A 171 -15.45 3.13 7.78
CA TYR A 171 -16.72 2.73 7.17
C TYR A 171 -17.55 1.82 8.07
N TYR A 172 -16.91 0.98 8.89
CA TYR A 172 -17.59 -0.01 9.74
C TYR A 172 -17.49 0.30 11.24
N HIS A 173 -17.05 1.51 11.61
CA HIS A 173 -16.90 1.90 13.04
C HIS A 173 -18.15 1.67 13.86
N ASN A 174 -19.30 2.13 13.37
CA ASN A 174 -20.60 2.03 14.02
C ASN A 174 -21.51 0.92 13.41
N ASP A 175 -20.93 0.03 12.61
CA ASP A 175 -21.70 -1.02 11.97
C ASP A 175 -21.84 -2.23 12.91
N HIS A 176 -23.09 -2.61 13.21
CA HIS A 176 -23.45 -3.78 14.03
C HIS A 176 -23.75 -5.03 13.20
N THR A 177 -23.50 -5.00 11.90
CA THR A 177 -23.61 -6.19 11.03
C THR A 177 -22.43 -7.12 11.21
N PHE A 178 -22.55 -8.33 10.64
CA PHE A 178 -21.45 -9.29 10.58
C PHE A 178 -20.16 -8.68 9.97
N ALA A 179 -20.30 -7.80 8.96
CA ALA A 179 -19.16 -7.13 8.34
C ALA A 179 -18.44 -6.19 9.34
N GLY A 180 -19.17 -5.46 10.17
CA GLY A 180 -18.60 -4.63 11.21
C GLY A 180 -17.92 -5.43 12.33
N GLU A 181 -18.51 -6.57 12.73
CA GLU A 181 -17.88 -7.48 13.70
C GLU A 181 -16.57 -8.07 13.15
N LEU A 182 -16.55 -8.44 11.88
CA LEU A 182 -15.34 -8.94 11.22
C LEU A 182 -14.25 -7.87 11.17
N VAL A 183 -14.60 -6.60 10.87
CA VAL A 183 -13.64 -5.48 10.93
C VAL A 183 -13.06 -5.32 12.33
N ARG A 184 -13.89 -5.32 13.37
CA ARG A 184 -13.44 -5.20 14.77
C ARG A 184 -12.50 -6.34 15.19
N THR A 185 -12.65 -7.51 14.59
CA THR A 185 -11.78 -8.67 14.83
C THR A 185 -10.46 -8.54 14.07
N ILE A 186 -10.50 -8.14 12.79
CA ILE A 186 -9.32 -8.11 11.90
C ILE A 186 -8.49 -6.84 12.14
N VAL A 187 -9.13 -5.67 12.34
CA VAL A 187 -8.42 -4.41 12.57
C VAL A 187 -8.03 -4.32 14.05
N THR A 188 -7.11 -5.18 14.43
CA THR A 188 -6.53 -5.25 15.78
C THR A 188 -5.01 -5.27 15.69
N PRO A 189 -4.28 -4.76 16.71
CA PRO A 189 -2.82 -4.80 16.72
C PRO A 189 -2.27 -6.22 16.56
N SER A 190 -2.95 -7.21 17.16
CA SER A 190 -2.54 -8.64 17.11
C SER A 190 -2.53 -9.22 15.69
N ILE A 191 -3.35 -8.71 14.78
CA ILE A 191 -3.40 -9.14 13.38
C ILE A 191 -2.59 -8.18 12.49
N LEU A 192 -2.68 -6.86 12.71
CA LEU A 192 -2.00 -5.90 11.86
C LEU A 192 -0.47 -5.95 11.99
N ILE A 193 0.07 -6.20 13.19
CA ILE A 193 1.52 -6.30 13.38
C ILE A 193 2.14 -7.45 12.59
N PRO A 194 1.65 -8.70 12.68
CA PRO A 194 2.13 -9.78 11.82
C PRO A 194 1.95 -9.51 10.32
N LEU A 195 0.85 -8.86 9.91
CA LEU A 195 0.64 -8.48 8.51
C LEU A 195 1.64 -7.44 8.03
N ILE A 196 1.98 -6.44 8.85
CA ILE A 196 3.02 -5.46 8.53
C ILE A 196 4.36 -6.16 8.30
N LEU A 197 4.73 -7.08 9.18
CA LEU A 197 5.98 -7.84 9.04
C LEU A 197 5.97 -8.71 7.76
N LEU A 198 4.91 -9.49 7.56
CA LEU A 198 4.80 -10.37 6.41
C LEU A 198 4.83 -9.61 5.08
N MET A 199 4.00 -8.57 4.95
CA MET A 199 3.89 -7.79 3.72
C MET A 199 5.18 -7.01 3.43
N SER A 200 5.86 -6.51 4.46
CA SER A 200 7.15 -5.84 4.32
C SER A 200 8.26 -6.81 3.88
N LEU A 201 8.26 -8.05 4.39
CA LEU A 201 9.19 -9.09 3.92
C LEU A 201 8.92 -9.49 2.46
N LEU A 202 7.65 -9.51 2.03
CA LEU A 202 7.29 -9.79 0.64
C LEU A 202 7.84 -8.74 -0.34
N LEU A 203 8.04 -7.49 0.08
CA LEU A 203 8.66 -6.44 -0.76
C LEU A 203 10.06 -6.85 -1.26
N VAL A 204 10.85 -7.47 -0.39
CA VAL A 204 12.25 -7.83 -0.69
C VAL A 204 12.43 -9.31 -1.03
N SER A 205 11.35 -10.08 -1.07
CA SER A 205 11.38 -11.50 -1.42
C SER A 205 11.84 -11.74 -2.86
N GLU A 206 12.40 -12.91 -3.13
CA GLU A 206 12.75 -13.34 -4.50
C GLU A 206 11.57 -14.03 -5.23
N ILE A 207 10.35 -13.86 -4.72
CA ILE A 207 9.15 -14.44 -5.34
C ILE A 207 8.79 -13.62 -6.57
N PRO A 208 8.68 -14.24 -7.77
CA PRO A 208 8.20 -13.54 -8.95
C PRO A 208 6.69 -13.29 -8.84
N PHE A 209 6.29 -12.04 -9.08
CA PHE A 209 4.90 -11.63 -9.17
C PHE A 209 4.53 -11.35 -10.62
N PHE A 210 3.38 -11.83 -11.08
CA PHE A 210 2.96 -11.58 -12.45
C PHE A 210 2.72 -10.08 -12.71
N SER A 211 3.09 -9.65 -13.91
CA SER A 211 2.84 -8.27 -14.35
C SER A 211 1.62 -8.21 -15.27
N PHE A 212 0.96 -7.04 -15.29
CA PHE A 212 -0.13 -6.76 -16.21
C PHE A 212 0.36 -6.32 -17.60
N LYS A 213 1.61 -6.66 -17.96
CA LYS A 213 2.15 -6.44 -19.31
C LYS A 213 1.59 -7.51 -20.25
N PHE A 214 0.64 -7.13 -21.09
CA PHE A 214 0.09 -8.02 -22.12
C PHE A 214 0.98 -8.00 -23.36
N LYS A 215 1.59 -9.15 -23.71
CA LYS A 215 2.29 -9.31 -25.01
C LYS A 215 1.30 -9.38 -26.19
N HIS A 216 0.09 -9.85 -25.93
CA HIS A 216 -1.05 -9.91 -26.85
C HIS A 216 -2.37 -10.01 -26.04
N PHE A 217 -3.48 -9.60 -26.66
CA PHE A 217 -4.79 -9.63 -26.00
C PHE A 217 -5.59 -10.93 -26.25
N LYS A 218 -4.93 -12.03 -26.69
CA LYS A 218 -5.59 -13.33 -26.83
C LYS A 218 -5.75 -13.96 -25.44
N TRP A 219 -6.82 -14.80 -25.28
CA TRP A 219 -7.07 -15.52 -24.03
C TRP A 219 -5.92 -16.45 -23.68
N LYS A 220 -5.51 -17.29 -24.65
CA LYS A 220 -4.43 -18.26 -24.48
C LYS A 220 -3.12 -17.58 -24.07
N GLY A 221 -2.60 -17.95 -22.91
CA GLY A 221 -1.38 -17.37 -22.32
C GLY A 221 -1.62 -16.13 -21.44
N ASN A 222 -2.87 -15.68 -21.31
CA ASN A 222 -3.26 -14.59 -20.39
C ASN A 222 -4.42 -15.00 -19.47
N GLU A 223 -4.72 -16.30 -19.38
CA GLU A 223 -5.88 -16.85 -18.68
C GLU A 223 -5.96 -16.31 -17.23
N LEU A 224 -4.83 -16.37 -16.51
CA LEU A 224 -4.75 -15.96 -15.12
C LEU A 224 -4.96 -14.44 -14.97
N ARG A 225 -4.41 -13.64 -15.89
CA ARG A 225 -4.58 -12.16 -15.89
C ARG A 225 -6.02 -11.77 -16.15
N PHE A 226 -6.68 -12.41 -17.15
CA PHE A 226 -8.09 -12.16 -17.43
C PHE A 226 -9.00 -12.62 -16.29
N LEU A 227 -8.74 -13.80 -15.71
CA LEU A 227 -9.48 -14.29 -14.56
C LEU A 227 -9.37 -13.32 -13.39
N PHE A 228 -8.17 -12.83 -13.10
CA PHE A 228 -7.95 -11.84 -12.05
C PHE A 228 -8.71 -10.54 -12.31
N LEU A 229 -8.65 -9.99 -13.54
CA LEU A 229 -9.37 -8.75 -13.90
C LEU A 229 -10.89 -8.91 -13.80
N ILE A 230 -11.44 -10.05 -14.25
CA ILE A 230 -12.87 -10.35 -14.12
C ILE A 230 -13.25 -10.42 -12.63
N THR A 231 -12.45 -11.10 -11.83
CA THR A 231 -12.69 -11.20 -10.37
C THR A 231 -12.65 -9.82 -9.71
N CYS A 232 -11.69 -8.96 -10.06
CA CYS A 232 -11.66 -7.58 -9.58
C CYS A 232 -12.93 -6.79 -9.99
N GLY A 233 -13.37 -6.94 -11.26
CA GLY A 233 -14.58 -6.30 -11.78
C GLY A 233 -15.86 -6.71 -11.04
N ILE A 234 -15.88 -7.92 -10.47
CA ILE A 234 -17.00 -8.42 -9.65
C ILE A 234 -16.85 -7.95 -8.20
N LEU A 235 -15.65 -8.09 -7.61
CA LEU A 235 -15.44 -7.81 -6.18
C LEU A 235 -15.62 -6.32 -5.84
N ILE A 236 -15.12 -5.41 -6.69
CA ILE A 236 -15.18 -3.97 -6.42
C ILE A 236 -16.63 -3.48 -6.19
N PRO A 237 -17.60 -3.74 -7.07
CA PRO A 237 -18.97 -3.28 -6.86
C PRO A 237 -19.75 -4.09 -5.81
N THR A 238 -19.36 -5.35 -5.52
CA THR A 238 -20.13 -6.21 -4.60
C THR A 238 -19.78 -5.99 -3.13
N ILE A 239 -18.49 -5.83 -2.81
CA ILE A 239 -18.02 -5.75 -1.42
C ILE A 239 -17.25 -4.46 -1.12
N LEU A 240 -17.26 -3.49 -2.05
CA LEU A 240 -16.72 -2.13 -1.88
C LEU A 240 -15.34 -2.12 -1.21
N VAL A 241 -15.21 -1.53 -0.02
CA VAL A 241 -13.93 -1.35 0.70
C VAL A 241 -13.24 -2.69 1.00
N TRP A 242 -14.00 -3.76 1.27
CA TRP A 242 -13.47 -5.10 1.49
C TRP A 242 -12.76 -5.68 0.26
N SER A 243 -13.13 -5.23 -0.95
CA SER A 243 -12.47 -5.67 -2.18
C SER A 243 -10.98 -5.36 -2.19
N ILE A 244 -10.55 -4.27 -1.58
CA ILE A 244 -9.16 -3.78 -1.64
C ILE A 244 -8.18 -4.82 -1.05
N PRO A 245 -8.29 -5.23 0.22
CA PRO A 245 -7.35 -6.21 0.78
C PRO A 245 -7.52 -7.59 0.13
N ILE A 246 -8.73 -7.99 -0.24
CA ILE A 246 -8.99 -9.29 -0.87
C ILE A 246 -8.34 -9.37 -2.26
N ILE A 247 -8.42 -8.33 -3.07
CA ILE A 247 -7.77 -8.28 -4.40
C ILE A 247 -6.25 -8.40 -4.28
N ILE A 248 -5.64 -7.71 -3.31
CA ILE A 248 -4.19 -7.79 -3.12
C ILE A 248 -3.77 -9.18 -2.62
N LEU A 249 -4.50 -9.77 -1.69
CA LEU A 249 -4.23 -11.15 -1.26
C LEU A 249 -4.40 -12.15 -2.41
N LEU A 250 -5.45 -11.99 -3.21
CA LEU A 250 -5.67 -12.81 -4.41
C LEU A 250 -4.52 -12.67 -5.41
N TYR A 251 -4.03 -11.43 -5.65
CA TYR A 251 -2.87 -11.16 -6.49
C TYR A 251 -1.62 -11.91 -6.00
N ILE A 252 -1.37 -11.88 -4.69
CA ILE A 252 -0.23 -12.58 -4.08
C ILE A 252 -0.38 -14.10 -4.26
N ILE A 253 -1.54 -14.67 -3.92
CA ILE A 253 -1.82 -16.11 -4.02
C ILE A 253 -1.67 -16.57 -5.47
N LEU A 254 -2.30 -15.89 -6.42
CA LEU A 254 -2.23 -16.26 -7.84
C LEU A 254 -0.81 -16.17 -8.40
N SER A 255 -0.01 -15.17 -7.97
CA SER A 255 1.40 -15.07 -8.36
C SER A 255 2.23 -16.25 -7.86
N VAL A 256 2.03 -16.66 -6.60
CA VAL A 256 2.72 -17.82 -6.03
C VAL A 256 2.29 -19.10 -6.74
N VAL A 257 1.01 -19.28 -7.00
CA VAL A 257 0.45 -20.45 -7.72
C VAL A 257 1.03 -20.53 -9.14
N GLU A 258 1.04 -19.42 -9.90
CA GLU A 258 1.62 -19.38 -11.25
C GLU A 258 3.08 -19.87 -11.24
N ASN A 259 3.88 -19.41 -10.27
CA ASN A 259 5.29 -19.81 -10.15
C ASN A 259 5.47 -21.29 -9.85
N LEU A 260 4.62 -21.87 -9.00
CA LEU A 260 4.68 -23.30 -8.70
C LEU A 260 4.38 -24.15 -9.95
N PHE A 261 3.38 -23.75 -10.75
CA PHE A 261 3.04 -24.45 -12.00
C PHE A 261 4.12 -24.30 -13.08
N ILE A 262 4.77 -23.13 -13.20
CA ILE A 262 5.86 -22.91 -14.16
C ILE A 262 7.08 -23.75 -13.79
N LYS A 263 7.47 -23.80 -12.52
CA LYS A 263 8.59 -24.65 -12.05
C LYS A 263 8.33 -26.12 -12.34
N ASN A 264 7.15 -26.64 -12.06
CA ASN A 264 6.83 -28.04 -12.33
C ASN A 264 6.97 -28.40 -13.81
N LYS A 265 6.56 -27.54 -14.73
CA LYS A 265 6.75 -27.78 -16.18
C LYS A 265 8.21 -27.80 -16.63
N GLN A 266 9.11 -27.13 -15.91
CA GLN A 266 10.56 -27.16 -16.23
C GLN A 266 11.27 -28.43 -15.73
N TYR A 267 10.67 -29.18 -14.79
CA TYR A 267 11.20 -30.46 -14.28
C TYR A 267 10.63 -31.68 -15.02
N GLU A 268 9.60 -31.51 -15.87
CA GLU A 268 9.00 -32.57 -16.68
C GLU A 268 9.55 -32.67 -18.11
N VAL A 269 10.56 -31.86 -18.46
CA VAL A 269 11.28 -31.84 -19.72
C VAL A 269 12.76 -32.20 -19.48
#